data_c1a8f2d8bc719092df2ac7009416f914
#
_entry.id   c1a8f2d8bc719092df2ac7009416f914
#
_cell.length_a   1.000
_cell.length_b   1.000
_cell.length_c   1.000
_cell.angle_alpha   90.00
_cell.angle_beta   90.00
_cell.angle_gamma   90.00
#
_symmetry.space_group_name_H-M   'P 1'
#
loop_
_entity.id
_entity.type
_entity.pdbx_description
1 polymer ?
#
loop_
_entity_poly.entity_id
_entity_poly.type
_entity_poly.pdbx_seq_one_letter_code
_entity_poly.pdbx_strand_id
1 'polypeptide(L)'
;MKKRNIINKLIVAPLVMGFMSCTGNYMDINSNPYQPGDLTPDDYALGSAMSNLASTVISSDVNTAQFTDCLLGGPLGGYFADSNAGWSNTISNFNATNDWTRVFLISDRIISTLYGNLSTVKQVSENTNNPVPYAIAQIIKVAAMSRVTDAYGPIPYSKIGQDGKITIPYDTQEEVYNAFFKELDESIEVLTENRNAALVAS
;
A
#
# COMPACT_ATOMS: atom_id res chain seq x y z
N MET A 1 26.71 44.34 -56.24
CA MET A 1 25.61 43.54 -55.61
C MET A 1 26.01 42.12 -55.19
N LYS A 2 27.09 41.49 -55.60
CA LYS A 2 27.46 40.10 -55.19
C LYS A 2 28.04 39.94 -53.76
N LYS A 3 28.72 40.95 -53.19
CA LYS A 3 29.39 40.87 -51.90
C LYS A 3 28.39 40.84 -50.71
N ARG A 4 27.23 41.48 -50.85
CA ARG A 4 26.21 41.58 -49.77
C ARG A 4 25.49 40.24 -49.50
N ASN A 5 25.35 39.39 -50.53
CA ASN A 5 24.73 38.09 -50.42
C ASN A 5 25.62 37.03 -49.76
N ILE A 6 26.96 37.21 -49.80
CA ILE A 6 27.92 36.28 -49.17
C ILE A 6 27.97 36.53 -47.66
N ILE A 7 27.93 37.79 -47.24
CA ILE A 7 27.94 38.16 -45.81
C ILE A 7 26.67 37.64 -45.10
N ASN A 8 25.50 37.78 -45.75
CA ASN A 8 24.26 37.25 -45.16
C ASN A 8 24.25 35.71 -45.07
N LYS A 9 24.88 35.00 -45.99
CA LYS A 9 25.03 33.53 -45.93
C LYS A 9 26.02 33.07 -44.85
N LEU A 10 27.09 33.87 -44.62
CA LEU A 10 28.07 33.58 -43.58
C LEU A 10 27.60 33.82 -42.16
N ILE A 11 26.62 34.75 -41.97
CA ILE A 11 26.06 35.06 -40.64
C ILE A 11 24.93 34.09 -40.30
N VAL A 12 24.14 33.63 -41.27
CA VAL A 12 23.04 32.71 -41.06
C VAL A 12 23.48 31.27 -40.73
N ALA A 13 24.59 30.82 -41.37
CA ALA A 13 25.10 29.47 -41.17
C ALA A 13 25.53 29.17 -39.70
N PRO A 14 26.29 30.01 -38.99
CA PRO A 14 26.63 29.76 -37.60
C PRO A 14 25.43 29.93 -36.64
N LEU A 15 24.43 30.78 -37.00
CA LEU A 15 23.24 30.96 -36.20
C LEU A 15 22.34 29.71 -36.20
N VAL A 16 22.25 29.01 -37.34
CA VAL A 16 21.48 27.76 -37.44
C VAL A 16 22.19 26.61 -36.76
N MET A 17 23.51 26.55 -36.77
CA MET A 17 24.28 25.51 -36.05
C MET A 17 24.22 25.70 -34.51
N GLY A 18 24.04 26.93 -34.03
CA GLY A 18 23.91 27.22 -32.58
C GLY A 18 22.63 26.68 -31.94
N PHE A 19 21.60 26.48 -32.74
CA PHE A 19 20.32 25.93 -32.22
C PHE A 19 20.26 24.39 -32.22
N MET A 20 21.18 23.71 -32.89
CA MET A 20 21.19 22.22 -32.89
C MET A 20 22.04 21.60 -31.78
N SER A 21 22.79 22.40 -31.01
CA SER A 21 23.79 21.92 -30.07
C SER A 21 23.27 21.56 -28.67
N CYS A 22 22.02 21.92 -28.30
CA CYS A 22 21.54 21.75 -26.92
C CYS A 22 20.49 20.67 -26.75
N THR A 23 20.02 20.00 -27.79
CA THR A 23 18.91 19.05 -27.68
C THR A 23 19.31 17.59 -27.94
N GLY A 24 20.55 17.33 -28.36
CA GLY A 24 21.00 15.99 -28.75
C GLY A 24 20.92 14.94 -27.65
N ASN A 25 21.10 15.34 -26.40
CA ASN A 25 21.08 14.43 -25.24
C ASN A 25 19.97 14.77 -24.23
N TYR A 26 19.00 15.61 -24.64
CA TYR A 26 17.95 16.05 -23.72
C TYR A 26 17.12 14.87 -23.14
N MET A 27 16.83 13.89 -23.95
CA MET A 27 16.09 12.71 -23.52
C MET A 27 16.93 11.82 -22.60
N ASP A 28 18.22 11.67 -22.86
CA ASP A 28 19.12 10.85 -22.04
C ASP A 28 19.40 11.50 -20.67
N ILE A 29 19.54 12.84 -20.65
CA ILE A 29 19.78 13.60 -19.40
C ILE A 29 18.51 13.66 -18.53
N ASN A 30 17.34 13.71 -19.16
CA ASN A 30 16.06 13.76 -18.46
C ASN A 30 15.42 12.39 -18.27
N SER A 31 16.01 11.30 -18.72
CA SER A 31 15.57 9.97 -18.35
C SER A 31 15.99 9.68 -16.92
N ASN A 32 15.02 9.44 -16.05
CA ASN A 32 15.30 8.98 -14.70
C ASN A 32 15.65 7.49 -14.75
N PRO A 33 16.92 7.09 -14.48
CA PRO A 33 17.30 5.67 -14.53
C PRO A 33 16.58 4.80 -13.50
N TYR A 34 15.92 5.42 -12.52
CA TYR A 34 15.09 4.77 -11.52
C TYR A 34 13.60 4.83 -11.84
N GLN A 35 13.22 5.48 -12.94
CA GLN A 35 11.85 5.46 -13.39
C GLN A 35 11.64 4.14 -14.14
N PRO A 36 10.71 3.29 -13.71
CA PRO A 36 10.37 2.09 -14.45
C PRO A 36 10.08 2.50 -15.91
N GLY A 37 10.65 1.78 -16.87
CA GLY A 37 10.30 1.95 -18.28
C GLY A 37 8.79 1.75 -18.47
N ASP A 38 8.31 1.73 -19.65
CA ASP A 38 6.90 1.69 -20.05
C ASP A 38 6.01 0.87 -19.09
N LEU A 39 5.50 1.55 -18.03
CA LEU A 39 4.54 0.94 -17.12
C LEU A 39 3.23 0.73 -17.88
N THR A 40 2.77 -0.50 -17.89
CA THR A 40 1.43 -0.78 -18.36
C THR A 40 0.40 -0.24 -17.35
N PRO A 41 -0.86 0.01 -17.76
CA PRO A 41 -1.92 0.36 -16.81
C PRO A 41 -2.03 -0.63 -15.64
N ASP A 42 -1.76 -1.92 -15.88
CA ASP A 42 -1.79 -2.96 -14.86
C ASP A 42 -0.62 -2.83 -13.86
N ASP A 43 0.58 -2.50 -14.33
CA ASP A 43 1.75 -2.25 -13.45
C ASP A 43 1.51 -1.05 -12.55
N TYR A 44 0.93 0.02 -13.08
CA TYR A 44 0.58 1.20 -12.28
C TYR A 44 -0.50 0.88 -11.25
N ALA A 45 -1.54 0.16 -11.65
CA ALA A 45 -2.62 -0.25 -10.75
C ALA A 45 -2.10 -1.16 -9.64
N LEU A 46 -1.22 -2.13 -9.97
CA LEU A 46 -0.58 -3.01 -9.00
C LEU A 46 0.28 -2.23 -8.00
N GLY A 47 1.17 -1.36 -8.48
CA GLY A 47 2.06 -0.58 -7.63
C GLY A 47 1.29 0.34 -6.68
N SER A 48 0.25 1.01 -7.17
CA SER A 48 -0.62 1.86 -6.37
C SER A 48 -1.39 1.05 -5.32
N ALA A 49 -1.98 -0.07 -5.71
CA ALA A 49 -2.71 -0.94 -4.79
C ALA A 49 -1.81 -1.53 -3.69
N MET A 50 -0.60 -1.98 -4.04
CA MET A 50 0.38 -2.49 -3.07
C MET A 50 0.85 -1.41 -2.09
N SER A 51 1.09 -0.19 -2.56
CA SER A 51 1.44 0.95 -1.70
C SER A 51 0.31 1.29 -0.72
N ASN A 52 -0.93 1.30 -1.21
CA ASN A 52 -2.11 1.54 -0.37
C ASN A 52 -2.30 0.40 0.67
N LEU A 53 -2.09 -0.85 0.28
CA LEU A 53 -2.13 -1.99 1.20
C LEU A 53 -1.09 -1.84 2.31
N ALA A 54 0.16 -1.55 1.96
CA ALA A 54 1.23 -1.37 2.94
C ALA A 54 0.91 -0.27 3.96
N SER A 55 0.26 0.81 3.52
CA SER A 55 -0.16 1.92 4.40
C SER A 55 -1.21 1.52 5.43
N THR A 56 -1.92 0.39 5.25
CA THR A 56 -2.92 -0.09 6.22
C THR A 56 -2.30 -0.80 7.43
N VAL A 57 -1.04 -1.22 7.34
CA VAL A 57 -0.36 -1.91 8.46
C VAL A 57 0.06 -0.92 9.53
N ILE A 58 0.69 0.19 9.12
CA ILE A 58 1.08 1.28 10.01
C ILE A 58 0.65 2.58 9.35
N SER A 59 -0.20 3.34 10.05
CA SER A 59 -0.64 4.64 9.54
C SER A 59 0.48 5.66 9.58
N SER A 60 0.67 6.39 8.49
CA SER A 60 1.55 7.57 8.45
C SER A 60 0.90 8.83 9.03
N ASP A 61 -0.42 8.80 9.26
CA ASP A 61 -1.13 9.88 9.91
C ASP A 61 -0.94 9.83 11.43
N VAL A 62 -0.43 10.93 11.99
CA VAL A 62 -0.12 11.05 13.43
C VAL A 62 -1.38 10.87 14.28
N ASN A 63 -2.52 11.37 13.83
CA ASN A 63 -3.77 11.24 14.60
C ASN A 63 -4.24 9.78 14.66
N THR A 64 -4.15 9.05 13.55
CA THR A 64 -4.48 7.63 13.51
C THR A 64 -3.52 6.82 14.38
N ALA A 65 -2.22 7.04 14.26
CA ALA A 65 -1.21 6.39 15.09
C ALA A 65 -1.41 6.69 16.59
N GLN A 66 -1.84 7.90 16.93
CA GLN A 66 -2.21 8.25 18.31
C GLN A 66 -3.32 7.34 18.84
N PHE A 67 -4.37 7.12 18.08
CA PHE A 67 -5.48 6.28 18.54
C PHE A 67 -5.10 4.80 18.61
N THR A 68 -4.40 4.27 17.62
CA THR A 68 -4.07 2.84 17.56
C THR A 68 -2.96 2.45 18.53
N ASP A 69 -1.93 3.26 18.67
CA ASP A 69 -0.71 2.89 19.40
C ASP A 69 -0.62 3.57 20.76
N CYS A 70 -0.83 4.89 20.82
CA CYS A 70 -0.65 5.64 22.08
C CYS A 70 -1.83 5.51 23.03
N LEU A 71 -3.07 5.45 22.53
CA LEU A 71 -4.26 5.42 23.38
C LEU A 71 -4.83 4.01 23.58
N LEU A 72 -4.52 3.05 22.72
CA LEU A 72 -4.95 1.67 22.82
C LEU A 72 -3.79 0.73 23.19
N GLY A 73 -2.86 0.49 22.27
CA GLY A 73 -1.83 -0.53 22.45
C GLY A 73 -0.86 -0.22 23.58
N GLY A 74 -0.41 1.00 23.71
CA GLY A 74 0.54 1.42 24.74
C GLY A 74 -0.01 1.31 26.16
N PRO A 75 -1.18 1.89 26.48
CA PRO A 75 -1.79 1.78 27.82
C PRO A 75 -2.21 0.35 28.17
N LEU A 76 -2.83 -0.38 27.25
CA LEU A 76 -3.25 -1.76 27.50
C LEU A 76 -2.04 -2.69 27.67
N GLY A 77 -0.95 -2.43 26.99
CA GLY A 77 0.33 -3.13 27.17
C GLY A 77 1.12 -2.70 28.41
N GLY A 78 0.66 -1.68 29.14
CA GLY A 78 1.33 -1.17 30.33
C GLY A 78 2.58 -0.31 30.06
N TYR A 79 2.78 0.15 28.81
CA TYR A 79 3.91 0.99 28.44
C TYR A 79 3.70 2.47 28.76
N PHE A 80 2.43 2.92 28.76
CA PHE A 80 2.05 4.30 29.04
C PHE A 80 0.93 4.34 30.07
N ALA A 81 0.86 5.45 30.80
CA ALA A 81 -0.25 5.73 31.71
C ALA A 81 -0.64 7.20 31.59
N ASP A 82 -1.92 7.49 31.81
CA ASP A 82 -2.38 8.87 31.89
C ASP A 82 -1.75 9.58 33.12
N SER A 83 -1.00 10.63 32.86
CA SER A 83 -0.37 11.44 33.92
C SER A 83 -1.30 12.51 34.48
N ASN A 84 -2.44 12.76 33.84
CA ASN A 84 -3.35 13.85 34.16
C ASN A 84 -4.77 13.30 34.40
N ALA A 85 -5.23 13.33 35.64
CA ALA A 85 -6.57 12.92 36.02
C ALA A 85 -7.71 13.74 35.38
N GLY A 86 -7.40 14.90 34.80
CA GLY A 86 -8.35 15.74 34.07
C GLY A 86 -8.61 15.32 32.62
N TRP A 87 -7.78 14.43 32.07
CA TRP A 87 -8.03 13.89 30.73
C TRP A 87 -8.67 12.51 30.83
N SER A 88 -9.96 12.47 30.53
CA SER A 88 -10.69 11.22 30.45
C SER A 88 -10.38 10.52 29.13
N ASN A 89 -9.35 9.69 29.08
CA ASN A 89 -9.12 8.78 27.97
C ASN A 89 -9.95 7.50 28.16
N THR A 90 -11.04 7.42 27.42
CA THR A 90 -11.96 6.28 27.53
C THR A 90 -11.41 5.01 26.87
N ILE A 91 -10.49 5.14 25.89
CA ILE A 91 -9.93 3.99 25.19
C ILE A 91 -9.03 3.18 26.13
N SER A 92 -8.07 3.82 26.78
CA SER A 92 -7.11 3.16 27.68
C SER A 92 -7.74 2.63 28.97
N ASN A 93 -8.98 3.01 29.30
CA ASN A 93 -9.70 2.58 30.49
C ASN A 93 -10.76 1.51 30.20
N PHE A 94 -10.73 0.85 29.07
CA PHE A 94 -11.72 -0.16 28.63
C PHE A 94 -13.17 0.34 28.66
N ASN A 95 -13.38 1.63 28.57
CA ASN A 95 -14.70 2.23 28.54
C ASN A 95 -15.13 2.37 27.08
N ALA A 96 -15.92 1.42 26.59
CA ALA A 96 -16.38 1.40 25.21
C ALA A 96 -17.27 2.61 24.91
N THR A 97 -16.72 3.56 24.18
CA THR A 97 -17.41 4.74 23.64
C THR A 97 -17.25 4.80 22.12
N ASN A 98 -17.81 5.81 21.48
CA ASN A 98 -17.60 6.06 20.06
C ASN A 98 -16.12 6.21 19.66
N ASP A 99 -15.24 6.51 20.62
CA ASP A 99 -13.80 6.63 20.34
C ASP A 99 -13.17 5.28 19.96
N TRP A 100 -13.71 4.15 20.42
CA TRP A 100 -13.27 2.82 19.96
C TRP A 100 -13.44 2.61 18.47
N THR A 101 -14.53 3.14 17.89
CA THR A 101 -14.77 3.03 16.44
C THR A 101 -13.81 3.88 15.62
N ARG A 102 -13.16 4.88 16.23
CA ARG A 102 -12.18 5.74 15.57
C ARG A 102 -10.86 5.03 15.32
N VAL A 103 -10.55 3.99 16.12
CA VAL A 103 -9.25 3.33 16.07
C VAL A 103 -8.97 2.74 14.68
N PHE A 104 -9.88 1.95 14.12
CA PHE A 104 -9.67 1.31 12.81
C PHE A 104 -10.80 1.54 11.79
N LEU A 105 -11.95 2.04 12.21
CA LEU A 105 -13.12 2.14 11.33
C LEU A 105 -13.34 3.54 10.78
N ILE A 106 -13.18 4.59 11.59
CA ILE A 106 -13.46 5.96 11.18
C ILE A 106 -12.20 6.66 10.70
N SER A 107 -11.12 6.62 11.49
CA SER A 107 -9.89 7.34 11.18
C SER A 107 -9.07 6.63 10.10
N ASP A 108 -8.89 5.33 10.24
CA ASP A 108 -8.02 4.55 9.37
C ASP A 108 -8.74 3.93 8.18
N ARG A 109 -10.06 3.74 8.25
CA ARG A 109 -10.85 3.09 7.20
C ARG A 109 -10.23 1.80 6.67
N ILE A 110 -9.55 1.07 7.57
CA ILE A 110 -8.68 -0.04 7.21
C ILE A 110 -9.39 -1.08 6.35
N ILE A 111 -10.62 -1.45 6.71
CA ILE A 111 -11.36 -2.51 6.02
C ILE A 111 -11.63 -2.13 4.57
N SER A 112 -12.21 -0.95 4.31
CA SER A 112 -12.55 -0.53 2.96
C SER A 112 -11.32 -0.32 2.08
N THR A 113 -10.27 0.30 2.61
CA THR A 113 -9.01 0.52 1.88
C THR A 113 -8.31 -0.80 1.58
N LEU A 114 -8.21 -1.69 2.58
CA LEU A 114 -7.52 -2.96 2.44
C LEU A 114 -8.21 -3.86 1.41
N TYR A 115 -9.50 -4.14 1.56
CA TYR A 115 -10.20 -5.09 0.69
C TYR A 115 -10.39 -4.57 -0.73
N GLY A 116 -10.54 -3.24 -0.92
CA GLY A 116 -10.57 -2.64 -2.25
C GLY A 116 -9.26 -2.83 -3.01
N ASN A 117 -8.13 -2.55 -2.36
CA ASN A 117 -6.82 -2.73 -2.99
C ASN A 117 -6.43 -4.21 -3.13
N LEU A 118 -6.79 -5.06 -2.17
CA LEU A 118 -6.59 -6.51 -2.27
C LEU A 118 -7.30 -7.10 -3.49
N SER A 119 -8.53 -6.67 -3.77
CA SER A 119 -9.28 -7.08 -4.96
C SER A 119 -8.55 -6.70 -6.25
N THR A 120 -7.99 -5.49 -6.32
CA THR A 120 -7.18 -5.03 -7.46
C THR A 120 -5.94 -5.90 -7.66
N VAL A 121 -5.17 -6.14 -6.59
CA VAL A 121 -3.97 -6.99 -6.67
C VAL A 121 -4.33 -8.40 -7.10
N LYS A 122 -5.41 -8.97 -6.57
CA LYS A 122 -5.90 -10.29 -6.97
C LYS A 122 -6.20 -10.35 -8.47
N GLN A 123 -6.96 -9.38 -8.97
CA GLN A 123 -7.34 -9.32 -10.39
C GLN A 123 -6.11 -9.21 -11.29
N VAL A 124 -5.14 -8.34 -10.95
CA VAL A 124 -3.90 -8.21 -11.74
C VAL A 124 -3.08 -9.51 -11.69
N SER A 125 -2.96 -10.14 -10.52
CA SER A 125 -2.27 -11.43 -10.37
C SER A 125 -2.89 -12.54 -11.23
N GLU A 126 -4.22 -12.60 -11.29
CA GLU A 126 -4.96 -13.54 -12.13
C GLU A 126 -4.76 -13.23 -13.62
N ASN A 127 -4.87 -11.97 -14.03
CA ASN A 127 -4.71 -11.54 -15.43
C ASN A 127 -3.29 -11.79 -15.96
N THR A 128 -2.28 -11.61 -15.11
CA THR A 128 -0.87 -11.81 -15.48
C THR A 128 -0.38 -13.23 -15.24
N ASN A 129 -1.21 -14.10 -14.69
CA ASN A 129 -0.85 -15.45 -14.25
C ASN A 129 0.40 -15.46 -13.33
N ASN A 130 0.51 -14.43 -12.49
CA ASN A 130 1.58 -14.28 -11.52
C ASN A 130 1.00 -14.22 -10.10
N PRO A 131 1.11 -15.30 -9.30
CA PRO A 131 0.49 -15.35 -7.98
C PRO A 131 1.28 -14.59 -6.89
N VAL A 132 2.52 -14.20 -7.17
CA VAL A 132 3.44 -13.57 -6.18
C VAL A 132 2.90 -12.27 -5.60
N PRO A 133 2.39 -11.30 -6.37
CA PRO A 133 1.85 -10.06 -5.81
C PRO A 133 0.67 -10.32 -4.86
N TYR A 134 -0.20 -11.25 -5.21
CA TYR A 134 -1.34 -11.58 -4.36
C TYR A 134 -0.92 -12.28 -3.05
N ALA A 135 0.06 -13.18 -3.10
CA ALA A 135 0.63 -13.80 -1.90
C ALA A 135 1.22 -12.75 -0.94
N ILE A 136 1.96 -11.76 -1.46
CA ILE A 136 2.48 -10.65 -0.65
C ILE A 136 1.33 -9.82 -0.07
N ALA A 137 0.31 -9.51 -0.88
CA ALA A 137 -0.86 -8.76 -0.43
C ALA A 137 -1.65 -9.48 0.67
N GLN A 138 -1.72 -10.80 0.64
CA GLN A 138 -2.32 -11.62 1.70
C GLN A 138 -1.55 -11.49 3.02
N ILE A 139 -0.23 -11.53 2.99
CA ILE A 139 0.61 -11.31 4.18
C ILE A 139 0.34 -9.92 4.78
N ILE A 140 0.28 -8.89 3.93
CA ILE A 140 -0.04 -7.52 4.36
C ILE A 140 -1.44 -7.46 4.97
N LYS A 141 -2.42 -8.13 4.36
CA LYS A 141 -3.79 -8.22 4.90
C LYS A 141 -3.79 -8.83 6.30
N VAL A 142 -3.10 -9.93 6.51
CA VAL A 142 -3.00 -10.56 7.83
C VAL A 142 -2.36 -9.61 8.84
N ALA A 143 -1.26 -8.94 8.49
CA ALA A 143 -0.60 -7.98 9.37
C ALA A 143 -1.49 -6.78 9.75
N ALA A 144 -2.31 -6.30 8.83
CA ALA A 144 -3.25 -5.21 9.10
C ALA A 144 -4.44 -5.69 9.94
N MET A 145 -5.05 -6.82 9.59
CA MET A 145 -6.28 -7.32 10.24
C MET A 145 -6.03 -7.97 11.60
N SER A 146 -4.81 -8.43 11.90
CA SER A 146 -4.46 -8.90 13.23
C SER A 146 -4.62 -7.79 14.27
N ARG A 147 -4.19 -6.57 13.94
CA ARG A 147 -4.38 -5.40 14.82
C ARG A 147 -5.87 -5.09 15.06
N VAL A 148 -6.71 -5.30 14.06
CA VAL A 148 -8.17 -5.06 14.17
C VAL A 148 -8.82 -6.07 15.09
N THR A 149 -8.54 -7.37 14.92
CA THR A 149 -9.11 -8.41 15.79
C THR A 149 -8.55 -8.36 17.21
N ASP A 150 -7.29 -7.94 17.39
CA ASP A 150 -6.71 -7.75 18.73
C ASP A 150 -7.38 -6.59 19.48
N ALA A 151 -7.82 -5.56 18.77
CA ALA A 151 -8.54 -4.45 19.37
C ALA A 151 -10.03 -4.76 19.66
N TYR A 152 -10.69 -5.48 18.75
CA TYR A 152 -12.15 -5.65 18.79
C TYR A 152 -12.62 -7.06 19.14
N GLY A 153 -11.73 -8.07 19.14
CA GLY A 153 -12.10 -9.47 19.26
C GLY A 153 -12.75 -10.00 17.98
N PRO A 154 -14.00 -10.46 18.03
CA PRO A 154 -14.74 -10.90 16.84
C PRO A 154 -14.88 -9.78 15.80
N ILE A 155 -14.57 -10.07 14.55
CA ILE A 155 -14.67 -9.13 13.42
C ILE A 155 -15.24 -9.82 12.17
N PRO A 156 -15.83 -9.08 11.22
CA PRO A 156 -16.11 -9.64 9.92
C PRO A 156 -14.79 -9.85 9.17
N TYR A 157 -14.52 -11.08 8.73
CA TYR A 157 -13.27 -11.42 8.06
C TYR A 157 -13.47 -12.35 6.87
N SER A 158 -13.89 -13.58 7.11
CA SER A 158 -13.91 -14.66 6.11
C SER A 158 -14.89 -14.42 4.96
N LYS A 159 -15.93 -13.63 5.18
CA LYS A 159 -17.03 -13.40 4.22
C LYS A 159 -17.06 -12.01 3.63
N ILE A 160 -16.04 -11.17 3.89
CA ILE A 160 -15.96 -9.83 3.31
C ILE A 160 -15.80 -9.94 1.79
N GLY A 161 -16.64 -9.17 1.06
CA GLY A 161 -16.60 -9.13 -0.40
C GLY A 161 -17.22 -10.32 -1.10
N GLN A 162 -17.85 -11.26 -0.35
CA GLN A 162 -18.54 -12.40 -0.93
C GLN A 162 -20.04 -12.10 -1.11
N ASP A 163 -20.61 -12.61 -2.18
CA ASP A 163 -22.05 -12.64 -2.47
C ASP A 163 -22.75 -11.26 -2.56
N GLY A 164 -22.02 -10.15 -2.65
CA GLY A 164 -22.59 -8.80 -2.73
C GLY A 164 -23.47 -8.41 -1.52
N LYS A 165 -23.33 -9.09 -0.39
CA LYS A 165 -24.10 -8.82 0.82
C LYS A 165 -23.57 -7.59 1.55
N ILE A 166 -24.48 -6.72 1.96
CA ILE A 166 -24.17 -5.52 2.76
C ILE A 166 -23.93 -5.89 4.23
N THR A 167 -24.63 -6.90 4.75
CA THR A 167 -24.49 -7.36 6.12
C THR A 167 -23.63 -8.61 6.17
N ILE A 168 -22.52 -8.54 6.88
CA ILE A 168 -21.55 -9.62 7.02
C ILE A 168 -21.52 -10.05 8.48
N PRO A 169 -21.67 -11.36 8.78
CA PRO A 169 -21.54 -11.85 10.14
C PRO A 169 -20.11 -11.71 10.64
N TYR A 170 -19.93 -11.58 11.95
CA TYR A 170 -18.63 -11.65 12.60
C TYR A 170 -18.15 -13.10 12.66
N ASP A 171 -16.88 -13.29 12.41
CA ASP A 171 -16.14 -14.49 12.75
C ASP A 171 -15.62 -14.32 14.20
N THR A 172 -15.54 -15.40 14.94
CA THR A 172 -14.88 -15.38 16.25
C THR A 172 -13.40 -15.07 16.10
N GLN A 173 -12.75 -14.56 17.13
CA GLN A 173 -11.31 -14.28 17.06
C GLN A 173 -10.49 -15.54 16.72
N GLU A 174 -10.89 -16.70 17.25
CA GLU A 174 -10.28 -17.99 16.92
C GLU A 174 -10.40 -18.33 15.42
N GLU A 175 -11.59 -18.16 14.85
CA GLU A 175 -11.81 -18.38 13.40
C GLU A 175 -10.97 -17.43 12.55
N VAL A 176 -10.87 -16.16 12.97
CA VAL A 176 -10.03 -15.16 12.28
C VAL A 176 -8.56 -15.56 12.32
N TYR A 177 -8.02 -15.96 13.46
CA TYR A 177 -6.63 -16.40 13.56
C TYR A 177 -6.36 -17.69 12.79
N ASN A 178 -7.29 -18.64 12.79
CA ASN A 178 -7.17 -19.85 11.98
C ASN A 178 -7.14 -19.50 10.47
N ALA A 179 -7.92 -18.52 10.04
CA ALA A 179 -7.87 -18.01 8.68
C ALA A 179 -6.52 -17.33 8.37
N PHE A 180 -5.96 -16.55 9.31
CA PHE A 180 -4.64 -15.94 9.17
C PHE A 180 -3.55 -16.99 8.94
N PHE A 181 -3.50 -18.02 9.76
CA PHE A 181 -2.49 -19.08 9.61
C PHE A 181 -2.60 -19.78 8.27
N LYS A 182 -3.81 -20.12 7.85
CA LYS A 182 -4.05 -20.72 6.54
C LYS A 182 -3.57 -19.82 5.39
N GLU A 183 -3.92 -18.55 5.40
CA GLU A 183 -3.53 -17.59 4.37
C GLU A 183 -2.02 -17.33 4.34
N LEU A 184 -1.36 -17.35 5.50
CA LEU A 184 0.10 -17.24 5.59
C LEU A 184 0.77 -18.49 5.04
N ASP A 185 0.29 -19.70 5.36
CA ASP A 185 0.84 -20.95 4.85
C ASP A 185 0.74 -21.01 3.33
N GLU A 186 -0.43 -20.69 2.75
CA GLU A 186 -0.65 -20.62 1.32
C GLU A 186 0.29 -19.60 0.65
N SER A 187 0.49 -18.45 1.28
CA SER A 187 1.38 -17.40 0.77
C SER A 187 2.85 -17.82 0.82
N ILE A 188 3.28 -18.49 1.89
CA ILE A 188 4.64 -19.03 2.05
C ILE A 188 4.92 -20.09 0.99
N GLU A 189 3.96 -20.96 0.69
CA GLU A 189 4.09 -21.96 -0.36
C GLU A 189 4.36 -21.30 -1.72
N VAL A 190 3.50 -20.36 -2.15
CA VAL A 190 3.66 -19.63 -3.41
C VAL A 190 5.01 -18.92 -3.51
N LEU A 191 5.40 -18.21 -2.47
CA LEU A 191 6.66 -17.45 -2.46
C LEU A 191 7.88 -18.37 -2.46
N THR A 192 7.79 -19.52 -1.78
CA THR A 192 8.87 -20.52 -1.73
C THR A 192 9.06 -21.18 -3.10
N GLU A 193 7.98 -21.57 -3.75
CA GLU A 193 8.02 -22.13 -5.11
C GLU A 193 8.63 -21.14 -6.10
N ASN A 194 8.20 -19.88 -6.07
CA ASN A 194 8.73 -18.84 -6.96
C ASN A 194 10.23 -18.59 -6.72
N ARG A 195 10.66 -18.50 -5.45
CA ARG A 195 12.08 -18.38 -5.09
C ARG A 195 12.89 -19.54 -5.63
N ASN A 196 12.41 -20.78 -5.46
CA ASN A 196 13.14 -21.97 -5.89
C ASN A 196 13.24 -22.03 -7.42
N ALA A 197 12.17 -21.66 -8.14
CA ALA A 197 12.19 -21.55 -9.59
C ALA A 197 13.22 -20.51 -10.08
N ALA A 198 13.29 -19.36 -9.43
CA ALA A 198 14.26 -18.31 -9.77
C ALA A 198 15.71 -18.75 -9.53
N LEU A 199 15.98 -19.51 -8.46
CA LEU A 199 17.31 -20.05 -8.16
C LEU A 199 17.77 -21.12 -9.15
N VAL A 200 16.84 -21.86 -9.77
CA VAL A 200 17.18 -22.85 -10.79
C VAL A 200 17.45 -22.18 -12.16
N ALA A 201 16.84 -21.02 -12.39
CA ALA A 201 16.98 -20.27 -13.64
C ALA A 201 18.23 -19.36 -13.70
N SER A 202 18.91 -19.14 -12.59
CA SER A 202 20.14 -18.33 -12.45
C SER A 202 21.38 -19.17 -12.59
#